data_f0343f2234feab9fb9e9288105959118
#
_entry.id   f0343f2234feab9fb9e9288105959118
#
_cell.length_a   1.000
_cell.length_b   1.000
_cell.length_c   1.000
_cell.angle_alpha   90.00
_cell.angle_beta   90.00
_cell.angle_gamma   90.00
#
_symmetry.space_group_name_H-M   'P 1'
#
loop_
_entity.id
_entity.type
_entity.pdbx_description
1 polymer ?
#
loop_
_entity_poly.entity_id
_entity_poly.type
_entity_poly.pdbx_seq_one_letter_code
_entity_poly.pdbx_strand_id
1 'polypeptide(L)'
;MKRSLFVDSSAWYALADRDDVHHDPAAVCLTGSLSAYARLVTTNHVVGESYTLIRMRLGHAAAQQFLKSLDQSHRVQRVFVTQEQEEAACVVLRRYADHDFSFVDATSFVVMKGLGLRDAFTFDRHFAALGFTMLPSVE
;
A
#
# COMPACT_ATOMS: atom_id res chain seq x y z
N MET A 1 9.82 -10.88 17.69
CA MET A 1 10.06 -9.67 16.89
C MET A 1 8.81 -9.35 16.08
N LYS A 2 8.31 -8.12 16.17
CA LYS A 2 7.13 -7.71 15.41
C LYS A 2 7.48 -7.60 13.93
N ARG A 3 6.56 -8.04 13.07
CA ARG A 3 6.70 -7.95 11.61
C ARG A 3 6.34 -6.56 11.12
N SER A 4 6.65 -6.30 9.87
CA SER A 4 6.22 -5.09 9.16
C SER A 4 5.01 -5.39 8.29
N LEU A 5 4.15 -4.39 8.11
CA LEU A 5 2.96 -4.48 7.26
C LEU A 5 3.14 -3.54 6.09
N PHE A 6 2.97 -4.04 4.87
CA PHE A 6 2.97 -3.19 3.68
C PHE A 6 1.61 -2.52 3.54
N VAL A 7 1.60 -1.24 3.17
CA VAL A 7 0.36 -0.48 2.99
C VAL A 7 0.27 0.00 1.54
N ASP A 8 -0.79 -0.43 0.87
CA ASP A 8 -1.09 -0.11 -0.51
C ASP A 8 -1.95 1.16 -0.64
N SER A 9 -2.01 1.71 -1.84
CA SER A 9 -2.77 2.93 -2.14
C SER A 9 -4.26 2.79 -1.82
N SER A 10 -4.86 1.62 -2.06
CA SER A 10 -6.28 1.40 -1.73
C SER A 10 -6.56 1.57 -0.24
N ALA A 11 -5.61 1.18 0.61
CA ALA A 11 -5.73 1.36 2.05
C ALA A 11 -5.52 2.82 2.46
N TRP A 12 -4.49 3.48 1.93
CA TRP A 12 -4.27 4.90 2.20
C TRP A 12 -5.49 5.73 1.79
N TYR A 13 -6.04 5.45 0.61
CA TYR A 13 -7.22 6.15 0.13
C TYR A 13 -8.43 5.92 1.04
N ALA A 14 -8.70 4.68 1.41
CA ALA A 14 -9.82 4.34 2.29
C ALA A 14 -9.71 5.04 3.65
N LEU A 15 -8.50 5.19 4.19
CA LEU A 15 -8.28 5.92 5.43
C LEU A 15 -8.57 7.41 5.28
N ALA A 16 -8.28 7.98 4.10
CA ALA A 16 -8.45 9.42 3.85
C ALA A 16 -9.90 9.80 3.53
N ASP A 17 -10.70 8.91 2.99
CA ASP A 17 -12.05 9.18 2.51
C ASP A 17 -13.10 8.57 3.45
N ARG A 18 -13.70 9.41 4.30
CA ARG A 18 -14.70 8.96 5.27
C ARG A 18 -15.95 8.35 4.64
N ASP A 19 -16.23 8.71 3.39
CA ASP A 19 -17.40 8.23 2.66
C ASP A 19 -17.10 6.97 1.82
N ASP A 20 -15.85 6.53 1.79
CA ASP A 20 -15.47 5.32 1.07
C ASP A 20 -16.05 4.08 1.76
N VAL A 21 -16.51 3.12 0.94
CA VAL A 21 -17.10 1.87 1.44
C VAL A 21 -16.12 1.09 2.33
N HIS A 22 -14.82 1.26 2.12
CA HIS A 22 -13.79 0.57 2.88
C HIS A 22 -13.24 1.38 4.06
N HIS A 23 -13.78 2.58 4.31
CA HIS A 23 -13.21 3.47 5.35
C HIS A 23 -13.23 2.82 6.73
N ASP A 24 -14.38 2.32 7.18
CA ASP A 24 -14.51 1.75 8.53
C ASP A 24 -13.64 0.50 8.71
N PRO A 25 -13.67 -0.47 7.78
CA PRO A 25 -12.74 -1.60 7.87
C PRO A 25 -11.27 -1.17 7.86
N ALA A 26 -10.91 -0.14 7.10
CA ALA A 26 -9.55 0.37 7.06
C ALA A 26 -9.13 0.99 8.40
N ALA A 27 -10.00 1.78 9.00
CA ALA A 27 -9.72 2.42 10.30
C ALA A 27 -9.51 1.37 11.39
N VAL A 28 -10.36 0.35 11.43
CA VAL A 28 -10.22 -0.76 12.37
C VAL A 28 -8.92 -1.53 12.14
N CYS A 29 -8.61 -1.82 10.88
CA CYS A 29 -7.38 -2.51 10.51
C CYS A 29 -6.13 -1.72 10.93
N LEU A 30 -6.14 -0.42 10.71
CA LEU A 30 -5.01 0.44 11.11
C LEU A 30 -4.80 0.38 12.62
N THR A 31 -5.85 0.54 13.41
CA THR A 31 -5.78 0.52 14.87
C THR A 31 -5.20 -0.81 15.37
N GLY A 32 -5.68 -1.93 14.84
CA GLY A 32 -5.16 -3.25 15.20
C GLY A 32 -3.72 -3.45 14.75
N SER A 33 -3.36 -2.91 13.58
CA SER A 33 -2.02 -3.05 13.03
C SER A 33 -0.96 -2.31 13.84
N LEU A 34 -1.31 -1.18 14.45
CA LEU A 34 -0.37 -0.41 15.27
C LEU A 34 0.14 -1.21 16.48
N SER A 35 -0.64 -2.17 16.98
CA SER A 35 -0.20 -3.04 18.09
C SER A 35 0.47 -4.31 17.58
N ALA A 36 0.12 -4.81 16.41
CA ALA A 36 0.60 -6.09 15.88
C ALA A 36 1.89 -5.98 15.07
N TYR A 37 2.13 -4.81 14.45
CA TYR A 37 3.29 -4.59 13.57
C TYR A 37 4.18 -3.48 14.10
N ALA A 38 5.49 -3.65 13.93
CA ALA A 38 6.47 -2.63 14.34
C ALA A 38 6.48 -1.44 13.38
N ARG A 39 6.27 -1.71 12.09
CA ARG A 39 6.36 -0.68 11.04
C ARG A 39 5.29 -0.89 9.98
N LEU A 40 4.88 0.22 9.39
CA LEU A 40 4.06 0.27 8.18
C LEU A 40 4.99 0.66 7.05
N VAL A 41 5.13 -0.21 6.06
CA VAL A 41 6.04 0.00 4.93
C VAL A 41 5.23 0.38 3.69
N THR A 42 5.64 1.41 3.00
CA THR A 42 5.05 1.81 1.72
C THR A 42 6.16 2.24 0.78
N THR A 43 5.83 2.55 -0.48
CA THR A 43 6.82 3.00 -1.45
C THR A 43 6.53 4.39 -1.95
N ASN A 44 7.53 5.02 -2.56
CA ASN A 44 7.35 6.31 -3.23
C ASN A 44 6.33 6.23 -4.36
N HIS A 45 6.24 5.09 -5.06
CA HIS A 45 5.23 4.89 -6.10
C HIS A 45 3.83 4.84 -5.51
N VAL A 46 3.64 4.10 -4.42
CA VAL A 46 2.35 4.03 -3.72
C VAL A 46 1.95 5.40 -3.18
N VAL A 47 2.89 6.14 -2.59
CA VAL A 47 2.61 7.48 -2.08
C VAL A 47 2.17 8.41 -3.20
N GLY A 48 2.85 8.38 -4.35
CA GLY A 48 2.48 9.20 -5.50
C GLY A 48 1.09 8.87 -6.04
N GLU A 49 0.78 7.58 -6.18
CA GLU A 49 -0.55 7.15 -6.62
C GLU A 49 -1.62 7.55 -5.62
N SER A 50 -1.37 7.35 -4.33
CA SER A 50 -2.31 7.71 -3.26
C SER A 50 -2.57 9.21 -3.23
N TYR A 51 -1.50 10.01 -3.33
CA TYR A 51 -1.62 11.46 -3.41
C TYR A 51 -2.53 11.87 -4.56
N THR A 52 -2.29 11.33 -5.75
CA THR A 52 -3.06 11.68 -6.94
C THR A 52 -4.55 11.33 -6.78
N LEU A 53 -4.85 10.14 -6.28
CA LEU A 53 -6.23 9.72 -6.02
C LEU A 53 -6.93 10.63 -5.01
N ILE A 54 -6.27 10.93 -3.92
CA ILE A 54 -6.82 11.80 -2.87
C ILE A 54 -7.02 13.21 -3.42
N ARG A 55 -6.02 13.73 -4.13
CA ARG A 55 -6.08 15.08 -4.74
C ARG A 55 -7.25 15.20 -5.70
N MET A 56 -7.43 14.21 -6.55
CA MET A 56 -8.47 14.24 -7.58
C MET A 56 -9.87 14.10 -7.01
N ARG A 57 -10.04 13.31 -5.97
CA ARG A 57 -11.37 13.00 -5.41
C ARG A 57 -11.74 13.85 -4.20
N LEU A 58 -10.78 14.22 -3.37
CA LEU A 58 -11.03 14.91 -2.09
C LEU A 58 -10.44 16.32 -2.05
N GLY A 59 -9.58 16.68 -2.99
CA GLY A 59 -9.03 18.01 -3.13
C GLY A 59 -7.66 18.21 -2.51
N HIS A 60 -7.15 19.44 -2.65
CA HIS A 60 -5.78 19.80 -2.27
C HIS A 60 -5.52 19.64 -0.77
N ALA A 61 -6.43 20.12 0.08
CA ALA A 61 -6.21 20.08 1.52
C ALA A 61 -6.09 18.66 2.06
N ALA A 62 -6.94 17.75 1.59
CA ALA A 62 -6.89 16.34 1.99
C ALA A 62 -5.59 15.68 1.53
N ALA A 63 -5.14 15.98 0.31
CA ALA A 63 -3.89 15.44 -0.23
C ALA A 63 -2.68 15.93 0.55
N GLN A 64 -2.65 17.22 0.93
CA GLN A 64 -1.57 17.77 1.76
C GLN A 64 -1.57 17.14 3.16
N GLN A 65 -2.76 16.94 3.73
CA GLN A 65 -2.88 16.30 5.04
C GLN A 65 -2.35 14.87 4.99
N PHE A 66 -2.61 14.14 3.91
CA PHE A 66 -2.07 12.79 3.72
C PHE A 66 -0.54 12.80 3.75
N LEU A 67 0.10 13.66 2.93
CA LEU A 67 1.57 13.75 2.90
C LEU A 67 2.13 14.13 4.26
N LYS A 68 1.51 15.09 4.93
CA LYS A 68 1.95 15.54 6.25
C LYS A 68 1.86 14.41 7.28
N SER A 69 0.79 13.62 7.25
CA SER A 69 0.62 12.51 8.18
C SER A 69 1.71 11.44 8.00
N LEU A 70 2.14 11.20 6.77
CA LEU A 70 3.24 10.26 6.51
C LEU A 70 4.55 10.79 7.09
N ASP A 71 4.85 12.06 6.89
CA ASP A 71 6.10 12.67 7.36
C ASP A 71 6.17 12.72 8.89
N GLN A 72 5.02 12.89 9.55
CA GLN A 72 4.94 12.98 11.01
C GLN A 72 4.91 11.62 11.71
N SER A 73 4.65 10.55 10.98
CA SER A 73 4.54 9.23 11.57
C SER A 73 5.92 8.61 11.82
N HIS A 74 6.13 8.12 13.05
CA HIS A 74 7.32 7.34 13.40
C HIS A 74 7.21 5.87 12.99
N ARG A 75 6.02 5.45 12.55
CA ARG A 75 5.75 4.06 12.18
C ARG A 75 5.89 3.80 10.70
N VAL A 76 5.69 4.83 9.87
CA VAL A 76 5.71 4.68 8.41
C VAL A 76 7.14 4.74 7.90
N GLN A 77 7.52 3.71 7.16
CA GLN A 77 8.80 3.67 6.43
C GLN A 77 8.50 3.74 4.93
N ARG A 78 8.96 4.81 4.29
CA ARG A 78 8.84 4.98 2.84
C ARG A 78 10.07 4.41 2.17
N VAL A 79 9.89 3.37 1.37
CA VAL A 79 10.96 2.76 0.58
C VAL A 79 10.95 3.39 -0.81
N PHE A 80 12.10 3.85 -1.27
CA PHE A 80 12.22 4.38 -2.63
C PHE A 80 12.58 3.23 -3.56
N VAL A 81 11.74 3.01 -4.57
CA VAL A 81 11.91 1.94 -5.54
C VAL A 81 13.14 2.23 -6.38
N THR A 82 14.05 1.25 -6.45
CA THR A 82 15.28 1.38 -7.22
C THR A 82 15.04 1.03 -8.69
N GLN A 83 16.00 1.40 -9.55
CA GLN A 83 15.97 1.01 -10.95
C GLN A 83 15.89 -0.51 -11.10
N GLU A 84 16.67 -1.24 -10.32
CA GLU A 84 16.69 -2.71 -10.35
C GLU A 84 15.33 -3.30 -9.99
N GLN A 85 14.66 -2.70 -9.00
CA GLN A 85 13.32 -3.12 -8.61
C GLN A 85 12.28 -2.81 -9.69
N GLU A 86 12.40 -1.67 -10.39
CA GLU A 86 11.53 -1.36 -11.52
C GLU A 86 11.74 -2.34 -12.67
N GLU A 87 12.98 -2.72 -12.95
CA GLU A 87 13.28 -3.73 -13.97
C GLU A 87 12.66 -5.08 -13.60
N ALA A 88 12.76 -5.48 -12.34
CA ALA A 88 12.12 -6.70 -11.84
C ALA A 88 10.61 -6.62 -11.94
N ALA A 89 10.02 -5.45 -11.68
CA ALA A 89 8.58 -5.24 -11.85
C ALA A 89 8.14 -5.40 -13.31
N CYS A 90 8.96 -4.96 -14.27
CA CYS A 90 8.67 -5.17 -15.68
C CYS A 90 8.65 -6.67 -16.03
N VAL A 91 9.52 -7.47 -15.41
CA VAL A 91 9.49 -8.91 -15.58
C VAL A 91 8.19 -9.51 -15.05
N VAL A 92 7.74 -9.06 -13.88
CA VAL A 92 6.45 -9.49 -13.30
C VAL A 92 5.31 -9.17 -14.27
N LEU A 93 5.27 -7.96 -14.81
CA LEU A 93 4.21 -7.54 -15.73
C LEU A 93 4.18 -8.39 -17.00
N ARG A 94 5.33 -8.74 -17.53
CA ARG A 94 5.40 -9.64 -18.71
C ARG A 94 4.95 -11.06 -18.39
N ARG A 95 5.34 -11.57 -17.23
CA ARG A 95 5.05 -12.95 -16.81
C ARG A 95 3.56 -13.17 -16.54
N TYR A 96 2.91 -12.17 -15.97
CA TYR A 96 1.50 -12.25 -15.57
C TYR A 96 0.61 -11.45 -16.53
N ALA A 97 0.77 -11.70 -17.82
CA ALA A 97 0.06 -10.99 -18.88
C ALA A 97 -1.46 -11.12 -18.81
N ASP A 98 -1.95 -12.16 -18.13
CA ASP A 98 -3.37 -12.43 -17.93
C ASP A 98 -3.96 -11.73 -16.68
N HIS A 99 -3.15 -10.97 -15.96
CA HIS A 99 -3.58 -10.18 -14.82
C HIS A 99 -3.50 -8.68 -15.14
N ASP A 100 -4.43 -7.91 -14.57
CA ASP A 100 -4.50 -6.46 -14.76
C ASP A 100 -3.64 -5.72 -13.73
N PHE A 101 -2.44 -6.20 -13.45
CA PHE A 101 -1.55 -5.53 -12.52
C PHE A 101 -1.14 -4.15 -13.05
N SER A 102 -1.24 -3.13 -12.20
CA SER A 102 -0.65 -1.83 -12.51
C SER A 102 0.87 -1.88 -12.31
N PHE A 103 1.56 -0.87 -12.82
CA PHE A 103 3.00 -0.73 -12.59
C PHE A 103 3.28 -0.60 -11.07
N VAL A 104 2.45 0.14 -10.36
CA VAL A 104 2.59 0.31 -8.91
C VAL A 104 2.37 -1.02 -8.18
N ASP A 105 1.40 -1.83 -8.61
CA ASP A 105 1.21 -3.18 -8.07
C ASP A 105 2.49 -4.00 -8.21
N ALA A 106 3.04 -4.04 -9.41
CA ALA A 106 4.23 -4.84 -9.70
C ALA A 106 5.44 -4.39 -8.89
N THR A 107 5.68 -3.08 -8.76
CA THR A 107 6.76 -2.56 -7.92
C THR A 107 6.53 -2.89 -6.45
N SER A 108 5.29 -2.84 -5.99
CA SER A 108 4.93 -3.21 -4.62
C SER A 108 5.25 -4.67 -4.33
N PHE A 109 4.88 -5.58 -5.24
CA PHE A 109 5.17 -7.01 -5.11
C PHE A 109 6.67 -7.27 -5.02
N VAL A 110 7.46 -6.62 -5.86
CA VAL A 110 8.92 -6.75 -5.85
C VAL A 110 9.52 -6.28 -4.53
N VAL A 111 9.09 -5.11 -4.05
CA VAL A 111 9.57 -4.56 -2.78
C VAL A 111 9.18 -5.46 -1.61
N MET A 112 7.94 -5.92 -1.55
CA MET A 112 7.47 -6.81 -0.49
C MET A 112 8.30 -8.09 -0.45
N LYS A 113 8.50 -8.72 -1.60
CA LYS A 113 9.26 -9.95 -1.70
C LYS A 113 10.71 -9.74 -1.27
N GLY A 114 11.33 -8.66 -1.72
CA GLY A 114 12.72 -8.33 -1.37
C GLY A 114 12.93 -8.08 0.11
N LEU A 115 11.93 -7.53 0.80
CA LEU A 115 11.98 -7.28 2.24
C LEU A 115 11.45 -8.44 3.09
N GLY A 116 10.98 -9.51 2.46
CA GLY A 116 10.41 -10.65 3.16
C GLY A 116 9.05 -10.36 3.80
N LEU A 117 8.31 -9.37 3.27
CA LEU A 117 6.98 -9.04 3.78
C LEU A 117 5.93 -9.96 3.18
N ARG A 118 5.00 -10.41 4.01
CA ARG A 118 3.92 -11.31 3.61
C ARG A 118 2.55 -10.66 3.67
N ASP A 119 2.38 -9.70 4.56
CA ASP A 119 1.10 -9.10 4.89
C ASP A 119 0.99 -7.73 4.23
N ALA A 120 -0.13 -7.48 3.55
CA ALA A 120 -0.42 -6.22 2.89
C ALA A 120 -1.76 -5.67 3.37
N PHE A 121 -1.74 -4.43 3.83
CA PHE A 121 -2.95 -3.67 4.12
C PHE A 121 -3.44 -3.11 2.80
N THR A 122 -4.46 -3.76 2.23
CA THR A 122 -4.94 -3.47 0.88
C THR A 122 -6.36 -4.00 0.70
N PHE A 123 -7.11 -3.37 -0.20
CA PHE A 123 -8.41 -3.86 -0.65
C PHE A 123 -8.32 -4.39 -2.10
N ASP A 124 -7.12 -4.47 -2.65
CA ASP A 124 -6.88 -4.93 -4.00
C ASP A 124 -6.50 -6.42 -4.00
N ARG A 125 -7.33 -7.24 -4.63
CA ARG A 125 -7.14 -8.70 -4.69
C ARG A 125 -5.91 -9.12 -5.49
N HIS A 126 -5.29 -8.22 -6.24
CA HIS A 126 -4.04 -8.51 -6.94
C HIS A 126 -2.95 -9.00 -5.99
N PHE A 127 -2.92 -8.49 -4.76
CA PHE A 127 -1.95 -8.95 -3.76
C PHE A 127 -2.15 -10.41 -3.39
N ALA A 128 -3.39 -10.85 -3.23
CA ALA A 128 -3.70 -12.26 -2.95
C ALA A 128 -3.30 -13.17 -4.11
N ALA A 129 -3.45 -12.69 -5.35
CA ALA A 129 -3.08 -13.45 -6.55
C ALA A 129 -1.58 -13.81 -6.57
N LEU A 130 -0.73 -12.97 -5.98
CA LEU A 130 0.71 -13.19 -5.87
C LEU A 130 1.12 -13.90 -4.57
N GLY A 131 0.15 -14.35 -3.78
CA GLY A 131 0.42 -15.12 -2.56
C GLY A 131 0.59 -14.31 -1.29
N PHE A 132 0.36 -12.99 -1.34
CA PHE A 132 0.42 -12.16 -0.14
C PHE A 132 -0.90 -12.27 0.65
N THR A 133 -0.80 -12.11 1.96
CA THR A 133 -1.97 -12.10 2.84
C THR A 133 -2.55 -10.69 2.90
N MET A 134 -3.81 -10.55 2.55
CA MET A 134 -4.51 -9.27 2.60
C MET A 134 -5.06 -9.00 4.00
N LEU A 135 -4.90 -7.75 4.46
CA LEU A 135 -5.56 -7.24 5.66
C LEU A 135 -6.34 -5.97 5.26
N PRO A 136 -7.57 -5.76 5.78
CA PRO A 136 -8.32 -6.73 6.58
C PRO A 136 -8.66 -7.98 5.78
N SER A 137 -8.87 -9.10 6.50
CA SER A 137 -9.19 -10.36 5.83
C SER A 137 -10.48 -10.25 5.04
N VAL A 138 -10.48 -10.81 3.83
CA VAL A 138 -11.68 -10.89 2.99
C VAL A 138 -12.35 -12.23 3.25
N GLU A 139 -13.58 -12.18 3.72
CA GLU A 139 -14.41 -13.37 3.86
C GLU A 139 -15.17 -13.68 2.58
#